data_46c84ccf8e7b2363229c967bb76f4cff
#
_entry.id   46c84ccf8e7b2363229c967bb76f4cff
#
_cell.length_a   1.000
_cell.length_b   1.000
_cell.length_c   1.000
_cell.angle_alpha   90.00
_cell.angle_beta   90.00
_cell.angle_gamma   90.00
#
_symmetry.space_group_name_H-M   'P 1'
#
loop_
_entity.id
_entity.type
_entity.pdbx_description
1 polymer ?
#
loop_
_entity_poly.entity_id
_entity_poly.type
_entity_poly.pdbx_seq_one_letter_code
_entity_poly.pdbx_strand_id
1 'polypeptide(L)'
;WLIKNSNLQLIEKYLLNNQIINQNPRLTKYLVDDYLSRSELKKACEIFSKIKDFIEDEYLSKFNIYCLINNQKIDEAQLLIDLKKELGFMDKFYESKLNYLMGYDTKPETAISQKTILDFHLSHRTNPEFQFIPTDSTSKQIWKYLSTSNLLDNIQEVELTDIDKISSIE
;
A
#
# COMPACT_ATOMS: atom_id res chain seq x y z
N TRP A 1 22.15 -2.35 -5.16
CA TRP A 1 22.94 -1.23 -4.64
C TRP A 1 22.02 -0.10 -4.16
N LEU A 2 21.10 0.41 -4.98
CA LEU A 2 20.18 1.51 -4.63
C LEU A 2 19.34 1.22 -3.37
N ILE A 3 18.76 0.03 -3.27
CA ILE A 3 17.98 -0.39 -2.10
C ILE A 3 18.86 -0.47 -0.84
N LYS A 4 20.08 -1.01 -0.97
CA LYS A 4 21.01 -1.13 0.17
C LYS A 4 21.42 0.22 0.75
N ASN A 5 21.47 1.27 -0.09
CA ASN A 5 21.85 2.62 0.31
C ASN A 5 20.66 3.52 0.63
N SER A 6 19.43 2.95 0.58
CA SER A 6 18.15 3.65 0.88
C SER A 6 18.01 5.01 0.18
N ASN A 7 18.57 5.16 -1.03
CA ASN A 7 18.51 6.42 -1.77
C ASN A 7 17.17 6.53 -2.54
N LEU A 8 16.12 6.85 -1.81
CA LEU A 8 14.75 6.92 -2.33
C LEU A 8 14.59 7.95 -3.44
N GLN A 9 15.20 9.12 -3.31
CA GLN A 9 15.10 10.18 -4.33
C GLN A 9 15.70 9.73 -5.67
N LEU A 10 16.81 9.00 -5.65
CA LEU A 10 17.42 8.47 -6.86
C LEU A 10 16.59 7.36 -7.48
N ILE A 11 16.01 6.49 -6.66
CA ILE A 11 15.08 5.43 -7.09
C ILE A 11 13.86 6.04 -7.77
N GLU A 12 13.23 7.01 -7.13
CA GLU A 12 12.08 7.73 -7.66
C GLU A 12 12.40 8.38 -9.02
N LYS A 13 13.46 9.19 -9.07
CA LYS A 13 13.88 9.84 -10.30
C LYS A 13 14.15 8.83 -11.43
N TYR A 14 14.77 7.70 -11.09
CA TYR A 14 15.04 6.64 -12.06
C TYR A 14 13.76 6.03 -12.61
N LEU A 15 12.80 5.66 -11.75
CA LEU A 15 11.53 5.05 -12.14
C LEU A 15 10.64 6.01 -12.93
N LEU A 16 10.53 7.26 -12.50
CA LEU A 16 9.71 8.27 -13.18
C LEU A 16 10.24 8.62 -14.58
N ASN A 17 11.55 8.61 -14.76
CA ASN A 17 12.17 8.93 -16.06
C ASN A 17 12.12 7.78 -17.06
N ASN A 18 12.12 6.53 -16.59
CA ASN A 18 12.27 5.37 -17.49
C ASN A 18 10.99 4.56 -17.68
N GLN A 19 9.94 4.77 -16.87
CA GLN A 19 8.62 4.09 -16.96
C GLN A 19 8.71 2.55 -17.03
N ILE A 20 9.66 1.94 -16.33
CA ILE A 20 10.06 0.54 -16.47
C ILE A 20 9.63 -0.33 -15.29
N ILE A 21 8.37 -0.21 -14.85
CA ILE A 21 7.86 -0.97 -13.70
C ILE A 21 8.06 -2.48 -13.90
N ASN A 22 7.67 -3.01 -15.06
CA ASN A 22 7.80 -4.44 -15.35
C ASN A 22 9.26 -4.92 -15.38
N GLN A 23 10.20 -4.05 -15.73
CA GLN A 23 11.64 -4.38 -15.74
C GLN A 23 12.28 -4.34 -14.35
N ASN A 24 11.71 -3.55 -13.44
CA ASN A 24 12.26 -3.35 -12.09
C ASN A 24 11.18 -3.47 -10.99
N PRO A 25 10.39 -4.55 -10.93
CA PRO A 25 9.27 -4.66 -10.00
C PRO A 25 9.71 -4.58 -8.54
N ARG A 26 10.86 -5.14 -8.18
CA ARG A 26 11.40 -5.07 -6.82
C ARG A 26 11.74 -3.64 -6.38
N LEU A 27 12.30 -2.85 -7.29
CA LEU A 27 12.67 -1.46 -6.99
C LEU A 27 11.41 -0.60 -6.85
N THR A 28 10.44 -0.80 -7.74
CA THR A 28 9.14 -0.12 -7.70
C THR A 28 8.38 -0.47 -6.41
N LYS A 29 8.32 -1.76 -6.06
CA LYS A 29 7.68 -2.20 -4.82
C LYS A 29 8.32 -1.56 -3.60
N TYR A 30 9.65 -1.54 -3.52
CA TYR A 30 10.37 -0.91 -2.41
C TYR A 30 9.98 0.57 -2.23
N LEU A 31 9.90 1.33 -3.32
CA LEU A 31 9.52 2.74 -3.29
C LEU A 31 8.05 2.93 -2.90
N VAL A 32 7.15 2.12 -3.47
CA VAL A 32 5.72 2.13 -3.12
C VAL A 32 5.51 1.83 -1.64
N ASP A 33 6.15 0.79 -1.13
CA ASP A 33 6.06 0.35 0.26
C ASP A 33 6.57 1.45 1.21
N ASP A 34 7.68 2.12 0.86
CA ASP A 34 8.19 3.23 1.65
C ASP A 34 7.22 4.42 1.67
N TYR A 35 6.69 4.83 0.52
CA TYR A 35 5.69 5.91 0.47
C TYR A 35 4.42 5.56 1.24
N LEU A 36 3.89 4.33 1.11
CA LEU A 36 2.73 3.89 1.89
C LEU A 36 3.03 3.93 3.39
N SER A 37 4.22 3.48 3.80
CA SER A 37 4.62 3.51 5.21
C SER A 37 4.72 4.92 5.79
N ARG A 38 4.86 5.93 4.95
CA ARG A 38 4.85 7.37 5.31
C ARG A 38 3.51 8.04 5.12
N SER A 39 2.46 7.28 4.77
CA SER A 39 1.13 7.84 4.42
C SER A 39 1.15 8.79 3.21
N GLU A 40 2.19 8.69 2.35
CA GLU A 40 2.37 9.50 1.15
C GLU A 40 1.74 8.86 -0.10
N LEU A 41 0.48 8.43 0.01
CA LEU A 41 -0.24 7.71 -1.05
C LEU A 41 -0.20 8.43 -2.41
N LYS A 42 -0.32 9.75 -2.42
CA LYS A 42 -0.30 10.53 -3.65
C LYS A 42 1.00 10.32 -4.43
N LYS A 43 2.15 10.41 -3.77
CA LYS A 43 3.47 10.18 -4.38
C LYS A 43 3.59 8.75 -4.89
N ALA A 44 3.13 7.77 -4.09
CA ALA A 44 3.14 6.39 -4.51
C ALA A 44 2.32 6.16 -5.79
N CYS A 45 1.15 6.78 -5.92
CA CYS A 45 0.31 6.66 -7.11
C CYS A 45 0.87 7.44 -8.34
N GLU A 46 1.65 8.50 -8.14
CA GLU A 46 2.30 9.24 -9.23
C GLU A 46 3.24 8.36 -10.08
N ILE A 47 3.85 7.32 -9.45
CA ILE A 47 4.69 6.35 -10.15
C ILE A 47 3.93 5.66 -11.29
N PHE A 48 2.63 5.44 -11.11
CA PHE A 48 1.76 4.72 -12.04
C PHE A 48 1.04 5.63 -13.03
N SER A 49 1.06 6.93 -12.83
CA SER A 49 0.24 7.90 -13.59
C SER A 49 0.54 7.94 -15.10
N LYS A 50 1.74 7.53 -15.50
CA LYS A 50 2.20 7.55 -16.89
C LYS A 50 2.27 6.17 -17.54
N ILE A 51 1.92 5.11 -16.81
CA ILE A 51 2.03 3.74 -17.29
C ILE A 51 0.83 3.41 -18.16
N LYS A 52 1.12 2.93 -19.35
CA LYS A 52 0.10 2.44 -20.31
C LYS A 52 0.14 0.92 -20.45
N ASP A 53 1.27 0.31 -20.07
CA ASP A 53 1.48 -1.11 -20.23
C ASP A 53 0.80 -1.90 -19.12
N PHE A 54 0.45 -3.15 -19.42
CA PHE A 54 -0.06 -4.09 -18.42
C PHE A 54 1.02 -4.37 -17.37
N ILE A 55 0.65 -4.28 -16.09
CA ILE A 55 1.56 -4.56 -14.97
C ILE A 55 1.51 -6.05 -14.64
N GLU A 56 2.64 -6.73 -14.84
CA GLU A 56 2.76 -8.19 -14.64
C GLU A 56 2.83 -8.57 -13.17
N ASP A 57 3.57 -7.80 -12.35
CA ASP A 57 3.70 -8.07 -10.92
C ASP A 57 2.35 -7.92 -10.21
N GLU A 58 1.92 -8.96 -9.50
CA GLU A 58 0.61 -9.02 -8.85
C GLU A 58 0.41 -7.90 -7.81
N TYR A 59 1.41 -7.64 -6.98
CA TYR A 59 1.34 -6.62 -5.94
C TYR A 59 1.24 -5.21 -6.54
N LEU A 60 2.09 -4.91 -7.52
CA LEU A 60 2.09 -3.61 -8.19
C LEU A 60 0.81 -3.40 -9.02
N SER A 61 0.27 -4.46 -9.61
CA SER A 61 -1.02 -4.42 -10.29
C SER A 61 -2.16 -4.11 -9.33
N LYS A 62 -2.22 -4.76 -8.16
CA LYS A 62 -3.18 -4.42 -7.09
C LYS A 62 -3.03 -2.97 -6.66
N PHE A 63 -1.80 -2.51 -6.46
CA PHE A 63 -1.55 -1.13 -6.07
C PHE A 63 -2.01 -0.12 -7.13
N ASN A 64 -1.77 -0.39 -8.42
CA ASN A 64 -2.25 0.44 -9.53
C ASN A 64 -3.78 0.54 -9.56
N ILE A 65 -4.49 -0.57 -9.41
CA ILE A 65 -5.96 -0.58 -9.33
C ILE A 65 -6.44 0.28 -8.15
N TYR A 66 -5.81 0.16 -6.99
CA TYR A 66 -6.14 1.01 -5.85
C TYR A 66 -5.89 2.50 -6.13
N CYS A 67 -4.79 2.85 -6.82
CA CYS A 67 -4.54 4.23 -7.24
C CYS A 67 -5.61 4.77 -8.20
N LEU A 68 -6.13 3.94 -9.11
CA LEU A 68 -7.24 4.34 -9.97
C LEU A 68 -8.49 4.67 -9.17
N ILE A 69 -8.86 3.83 -8.20
CA ILE A 69 -10.00 4.06 -7.30
C ILE A 69 -9.79 5.36 -6.50
N ASN A 70 -8.61 5.55 -5.91
CA ASN A 70 -8.29 6.75 -5.14
C ASN A 70 -8.35 8.03 -5.98
N ASN A 71 -8.09 7.93 -7.29
CA ASN A 71 -8.18 9.02 -8.25
C ASN A 71 -9.57 9.11 -8.93
N GLN A 72 -10.60 8.42 -8.40
CA GLN A 72 -11.98 8.41 -8.89
C GLN A 72 -12.15 7.85 -10.33
N LYS A 73 -11.21 7.06 -10.79
CA LYS A 73 -11.24 6.38 -12.09
C LYS A 73 -11.83 4.97 -11.94
N ILE A 74 -13.07 4.90 -11.47
CA ILE A 74 -13.72 3.64 -11.08
C ILE A 74 -13.88 2.69 -12.26
N ASP A 75 -14.27 3.19 -13.44
CA ASP A 75 -14.47 2.36 -14.61
C ASP A 75 -13.17 1.70 -15.08
N GLU A 76 -12.04 2.47 -15.07
CA GLU A 76 -10.72 1.94 -15.41
C GLU A 76 -10.29 0.86 -14.38
N ALA A 77 -10.54 1.10 -13.09
CA ALA A 77 -10.24 0.15 -12.04
C ALA A 77 -11.05 -1.15 -12.20
N GLN A 78 -12.37 -1.03 -12.47
CA GLN A 78 -13.24 -2.18 -12.67
C GLN A 78 -12.79 -3.04 -13.86
N LEU A 79 -12.45 -2.42 -14.98
CA LEU A 79 -11.93 -3.13 -16.15
C LEU A 79 -10.69 -3.96 -15.81
N LEU A 80 -9.75 -3.41 -15.03
CA LEU A 80 -8.56 -4.14 -14.61
C LEU A 80 -8.88 -5.26 -13.60
N ILE A 81 -9.84 -5.07 -12.72
CA ILE A 81 -10.32 -6.11 -11.79
C ILE A 81 -10.90 -7.28 -12.57
N ASP A 82 -11.77 -7.01 -13.54
CA ASP A 82 -12.43 -8.04 -14.35
C ASP A 82 -11.39 -8.83 -15.18
N LEU A 83 -10.45 -8.13 -15.81
CA LEU A 83 -9.34 -8.76 -16.51
C LEU A 83 -8.51 -9.67 -15.59
N LYS A 84 -8.22 -9.23 -14.38
CA LYS A 84 -7.49 -10.04 -13.39
C LYS A 84 -8.28 -11.29 -12.98
N LYS A 85 -9.59 -11.17 -12.81
CA LYS A 85 -10.47 -12.32 -12.52
C LYS A 85 -10.46 -13.35 -13.64
N GLU A 86 -10.54 -12.91 -14.90
CA GLU A 86 -10.44 -13.79 -16.07
C GLU A 86 -9.11 -14.53 -16.12
N LEU A 87 -8.02 -13.91 -15.67
CA LEU A 87 -6.70 -14.51 -15.56
C LEU A 87 -6.52 -15.41 -14.32
N GLY A 88 -7.58 -15.60 -13.52
CA GLY A 88 -7.57 -16.47 -12.35
C GLY A 88 -7.00 -15.85 -11.08
N PHE A 89 -6.75 -14.53 -11.04
CA PHE A 89 -6.33 -13.84 -9.83
C PHE A 89 -7.53 -13.58 -8.92
N MET A 90 -7.65 -14.36 -7.86
CA MET A 90 -8.71 -14.27 -6.87
C MET A 90 -8.13 -13.96 -5.50
N ASP A 91 -8.35 -12.73 -5.02
CA ASP A 91 -8.00 -12.32 -3.65
C ASP A 91 -9.23 -11.72 -2.99
N LYS A 92 -9.95 -12.56 -2.24
CA LYS A 92 -11.22 -12.17 -1.59
C LYS A 92 -11.06 -11.01 -0.62
N PHE A 93 -9.95 -10.96 0.12
CA PHE A 93 -9.67 -9.85 1.04
C PHE A 93 -9.54 -8.54 0.27
N TYR A 94 -8.73 -8.54 -0.77
CA TYR A 94 -8.50 -7.37 -1.60
C TYR A 94 -9.77 -6.92 -2.32
N GLU A 95 -10.54 -7.84 -2.91
CA GLU A 95 -11.79 -7.54 -3.60
C GLU A 95 -12.84 -6.91 -2.68
N SER A 96 -13.02 -7.44 -1.45
CA SER A 96 -13.99 -6.89 -0.51
C SER A 96 -13.62 -5.45 -0.10
N LYS A 97 -12.32 -5.18 0.09
CA LYS A 97 -11.83 -3.83 0.37
C LYS A 97 -12.14 -2.86 -0.78
N LEU A 98 -11.89 -3.29 -2.03
CA LEU A 98 -12.14 -2.45 -3.19
C LEU A 98 -13.64 -2.20 -3.42
N ASN A 99 -14.49 -3.21 -3.27
CA ASN A 99 -15.93 -3.07 -3.41
C ASN A 99 -16.49 -2.02 -2.45
N TYR A 100 -16.02 -2.02 -1.20
CA TYR A 100 -16.38 -0.98 -0.24
C TYR A 100 -15.89 0.41 -0.68
N LEU A 101 -14.64 0.54 -1.12
CA LEU A 101 -14.07 1.81 -1.57
C LEU A 101 -14.71 2.36 -2.85
N MET A 102 -15.20 1.48 -3.73
CA MET A 102 -15.95 1.86 -4.93
C MET A 102 -17.43 2.16 -4.65
N GLY A 103 -17.90 1.92 -3.42
CA GLY A 103 -19.29 2.13 -3.03
C GLY A 103 -20.27 1.04 -3.47
N TYR A 104 -19.77 -0.12 -3.92
CA TYR A 104 -20.59 -1.28 -4.26
C TYR A 104 -21.12 -1.98 -3.02
N ASP A 105 -20.34 -1.98 -1.95
CA ASP A 105 -20.74 -2.47 -0.63
C ASP A 105 -20.94 -1.30 0.34
N THR A 106 -22.04 -1.33 1.09
CA THR A 106 -22.40 -0.28 2.07
C THR A 106 -21.86 -0.57 3.47
N LYS A 107 -21.51 -1.84 3.75
CA LYS A 107 -20.99 -2.25 5.05
C LYS A 107 -19.46 -2.09 5.07
N PRO A 108 -18.90 -1.47 6.13
CA PRO A 108 -17.45 -1.40 6.29
C PRO A 108 -16.82 -2.79 6.32
N GLU A 109 -15.72 -2.95 5.62
CA GLU A 109 -14.93 -4.17 5.67
C GLU A 109 -13.86 -4.05 6.77
N THR A 110 -14.08 -4.76 7.88
CA THR A 110 -13.28 -4.59 9.11
C THR A 110 -12.10 -5.55 9.25
N ALA A 111 -11.97 -6.55 8.36
CA ALA A 111 -10.85 -7.49 8.42
C ALA A 111 -9.49 -6.77 8.28
N ILE A 112 -8.52 -7.15 9.14
CA ILE A 112 -7.17 -6.58 9.14
C ILE A 112 -6.18 -7.62 8.61
N SER A 113 -5.30 -7.21 7.69
CA SER A 113 -4.22 -8.03 7.17
C SER A 113 -2.88 -7.31 7.29
N GLN A 114 -1.85 -8.05 7.73
CA GLN A 114 -0.46 -7.60 7.83
C GLN A 114 0.44 -8.25 6.76
N LYS A 115 -0.14 -8.94 5.76
CA LYS A 115 0.63 -9.64 4.73
C LYS A 115 1.50 -8.69 3.91
N THR A 116 0.96 -7.53 3.57
CA THR A 116 1.67 -6.46 2.87
C THR A 116 1.28 -5.10 3.46
N ILE A 117 2.10 -4.08 3.21
CA ILE A 117 1.75 -2.71 3.64
C ILE A 117 0.50 -2.20 2.91
N LEU A 118 0.26 -2.63 1.66
CA LEU A 118 -0.98 -2.32 0.93
C LEU A 118 -2.20 -2.93 1.63
N ASP A 119 -2.15 -4.20 2.01
CA ASP A 119 -3.26 -4.85 2.73
C ASP A 119 -3.56 -4.15 4.05
N PHE A 120 -2.50 -3.77 4.78
CA PHE A 120 -2.64 -3.04 6.04
C PHE A 120 -3.25 -1.65 5.82
N HIS A 121 -2.77 -0.92 4.82
CA HIS A 121 -3.33 0.36 4.43
C HIS A 121 -4.81 0.26 4.05
N LEU A 122 -5.19 -0.74 3.23
CA LEU A 122 -6.58 -1.01 2.88
C LEU A 122 -7.44 -1.37 4.11
N SER A 123 -6.90 -2.15 5.05
CA SER A 123 -7.57 -2.45 6.32
C SER A 123 -7.95 -1.18 7.08
N HIS A 124 -7.02 -0.23 7.17
CA HIS A 124 -7.25 1.07 7.79
C HIS A 124 -8.28 1.91 7.01
N ARG A 125 -8.15 1.97 5.69
CA ARG A 125 -9.01 2.82 4.83
C ARG A 125 -10.47 2.37 4.76
N THR A 126 -10.76 1.10 4.99
CA THR A 126 -12.11 0.52 4.89
C THR A 126 -12.79 0.26 6.24
N ASN A 127 -12.09 0.51 7.33
CA ASN A 127 -12.60 0.33 8.68
C ASN A 127 -12.66 1.68 9.42
N PRO A 128 -13.83 2.31 9.58
CA PRO A 128 -13.96 3.58 10.30
C PRO A 128 -13.56 3.49 11.78
N GLU A 129 -13.68 2.30 12.38
CA GLU A 129 -13.30 2.02 13.78
C GLU A 129 -11.98 1.24 13.84
N PHE A 130 -11.03 1.56 12.95
CA PHE A 130 -9.77 0.84 12.86
C PHE A 130 -8.98 0.96 14.17
N GLN A 131 -8.72 -0.21 14.77
CA GLN A 131 -7.87 -0.35 15.93
C GLN A 131 -6.89 -1.49 15.67
N PHE A 132 -5.63 -1.25 15.91
CA PHE A 132 -4.58 -2.25 15.74
C PHE A 132 -3.52 -2.06 16.82
N ILE A 133 -3.24 -3.13 17.57
CA ILE A 133 -2.19 -3.15 18.58
C ILE A 133 -1.00 -3.90 17.97
N PRO A 134 0.12 -3.20 17.71
CA PRO A 134 1.30 -3.84 17.15
C PRO A 134 1.96 -4.78 18.17
N THR A 135 2.63 -5.81 17.66
CA THR A 135 3.37 -6.80 18.44
C THR A 135 4.81 -6.87 17.97
N ASP A 136 5.66 -7.63 18.64
CA ASP A 136 7.05 -7.86 18.23
C ASP A 136 7.20 -8.45 16.83
N SER A 137 6.17 -9.14 16.32
CA SER A 137 6.14 -9.68 14.96
C SER A 137 5.68 -8.67 13.92
N THR A 138 5.21 -7.49 14.32
CA THR A 138 4.77 -6.45 13.40
C THR A 138 5.96 -5.89 12.62
N SER A 139 5.80 -5.77 11.29
CA SER A 139 6.89 -5.30 10.43
C SER A 139 7.24 -3.83 10.68
N LYS A 140 8.51 -3.44 10.45
CA LYS A 140 8.96 -2.04 10.57
C LYS A 140 8.14 -1.08 9.69
N GLN A 141 7.71 -1.51 8.52
CA GLN A 141 6.89 -0.70 7.61
C GLN A 141 5.51 -0.39 8.21
N ILE A 142 4.89 -1.37 8.90
CA ILE A 142 3.62 -1.18 9.59
C ILE A 142 3.80 -0.26 10.80
N TRP A 143 4.85 -0.43 11.59
CA TRP A 143 5.17 0.48 12.68
C TRP A 143 5.31 1.93 12.21
N LYS A 144 6.06 2.13 11.11
CA LYS A 144 6.23 3.44 10.51
C LYS A 144 4.89 4.02 10.02
N TYR A 145 4.05 3.18 9.38
CA TYR A 145 2.71 3.57 8.94
C TYR A 145 1.83 4.02 10.11
N LEU A 146 1.82 3.28 11.21
CA LEU A 146 1.06 3.62 12.41
C LEU A 146 1.49 4.97 12.98
N SER A 147 2.79 5.21 13.07
CA SER A 147 3.36 6.50 13.52
C SER A 147 2.95 7.65 12.60
N THR A 148 3.16 7.51 11.29
CA THR A 148 2.88 8.60 10.33
C THR A 148 1.38 8.85 10.10
N SER A 149 0.52 7.88 10.44
CA SER A 149 -0.93 7.98 10.36
C SER A 149 -1.60 8.37 11.68
N ASN A 150 -0.83 8.71 12.72
CA ASN A 150 -1.31 9.04 14.07
C ASN A 150 -2.21 7.94 14.67
N LEU A 151 -1.86 6.66 14.44
CA LEU A 151 -2.61 5.51 14.93
C LEU A 151 -2.03 4.92 16.23
N LEU A 152 -0.94 5.49 16.73
CA LEU A 152 -0.31 5.07 17.99
C LEU A 152 -0.93 5.72 19.21
N ASP A 153 -1.65 6.83 19.07
CA ASP A 153 -2.24 7.59 20.20
C ASP A 153 -3.27 6.79 20.99
N ASN A 154 -3.81 5.72 20.42
CA ASN A 154 -4.77 4.82 21.07
C ASN A 154 -4.09 3.64 21.81
N ILE A 155 -2.77 3.57 21.78
CA ILE A 155 -2.01 2.50 22.46
C ILE A 155 -1.68 3.01 23.87
N GLN A 156 -2.43 2.53 24.87
CA GLN A 156 -2.34 3.01 26.25
C GLN A 156 -0.98 2.73 26.96
N GLU A 157 -0.13 1.85 26.44
CA GLU A 157 1.23 1.64 26.94
C GLU A 157 2.12 1.12 25.79
N VAL A 158 2.89 2.00 25.19
CA VAL A 158 4.04 1.58 24.37
C VAL A 158 5.19 1.34 25.34
N GLU A 159 5.65 0.10 25.50
CA GLU A 159 6.86 -0.18 26.29
C GLU A 159 8.05 0.59 25.71
N LEU A 160 9.03 0.99 26.55
CA LEU A 160 10.23 1.73 26.12
C LEU A 160 10.98 1.05 24.96
N THR A 161 10.95 -0.28 24.90
CA THR A 161 11.49 -1.09 23.79
C THR A 161 10.81 -0.81 22.44
N ASP A 162 9.56 -0.38 22.45
CA ASP A 162 8.80 -0.06 21.24
C ASP A 162 9.08 1.36 20.77
N ILE A 163 9.42 2.28 21.69
CA ILE A 163 9.90 3.63 21.35
C ILE A 163 11.23 3.55 20.62
N ASP A 164 12.14 2.66 21.03
CA ASP A 164 13.41 2.43 20.33
C ASP A 164 13.21 1.86 18.92
N LYS A 165 12.18 1.03 18.69
CA LYS A 165 11.80 0.54 17.36
C LYS A 165 11.29 1.68 16.46
N ILE A 166 10.52 2.61 17.02
CA ILE A 166 10.00 3.77 16.28
C ILE A 166 11.15 4.71 15.92
N SER A 167 12.05 5.02 16.86
CA SER A 167 13.20 5.90 16.60
C SER A 167 14.21 5.35 15.59
N SER A 168 14.27 4.01 15.43
CA SER A 168 15.13 3.36 14.43
C SER A 168 14.58 3.40 13.00
N ILE A 169 13.41 4.04 12.80
CA ILE A 169 12.70 4.12 11.51
C ILE A 169 12.94 5.47 10.82
N GLU A 170 13.43 6.46 11.55
CA GLU A 170 13.88 7.74 10.99
C GLU A 170 15.25 7.60 10.30
#